data_b1e7d389060691d6a46065bee18cfeae
#
_entry.id   b1e7d389060691d6a46065bee18cfeae
#
_cell.length_a   1.000
_cell.length_b   1.000
_cell.length_c   1.000
_cell.angle_alpha   90.00
_cell.angle_beta   90.00
_cell.angle_gamma   90.00
#
_symmetry.space_group_name_H-M   'P 1'
#
loop_
_entity.id
_entity.type
_entity.pdbx_description
1 polymer ?
#
loop_
_entity_poly.entity_id
_entity_poly.type
_entity_poly.pdbx_seq_one_letter_code
_entity_poly.pdbx_strand_id
1 'polypeptide(L)'
;RDALIRRLRGLAARLERAEEPLLVVLAGGTGAGKSTLANTLAGRAVSATGVRRPTTTAPAAIGRPEDLDRVLGAGVLADGAGAAVETAPSPGFPEGLVVVDAPDVDSVETANRAATERLLEVADVWVWLVTPRTYADEAGMAYLRRAAQLDAATVVVLSQASAAEAEEILPDLRVKLADAGHRIGAQATELYTLAQADPRHEQ
;
A
#
# COMPACT_ATOMS: atom_id res chain seq x y z
N ARG A 1 -5.29 -16.68 21.83
CA ARG A 1 -6.09 -17.69 21.14
C ARG A 1 -6.68 -17.09 19.85
N ASP A 2 -7.38 -15.95 19.92
CA ASP A 2 -8.05 -15.33 18.77
C ASP A 2 -7.07 -14.80 17.70
N ALA A 3 -5.93 -14.28 18.12
CA ALA A 3 -4.85 -13.87 17.21
C ALA A 3 -4.29 -15.05 16.41
N LEU A 4 -4.06 -16.20 17.08
CA LEU A 4 -3.61 -17.42 16.42
C LEU A 4 -4.62 -17.93 15.40
N ILE A 5 -5.92 -17.92 15.76
CA ILE A 5 -7.00 -18.36 14.86
C ILE A 5 -7.07 -17.45 13.61
N ARG A 6 -6.98 -16.13 13.79
CA ARG A 6 -6.94 -15.19 12.67
C ARG A 6 -5.76 -15.43 11.75
N ARG A 7 -4.56 -15.61 12.33
CA ARG A 7 -3.33 -15.90 11.59
C ARG A 7 -3.42 -17.20 10.79
N LEU A 8 -3.94 -18.27 11.40
CA LEU A 8 -4.16 -19.54 10.71
C LEU A 8 -5.16 -19.41 9.57
N ARG A 9 -6.23 -18.64 9.75
CA ARG A 9 -7.20 -18.37 8.68
C ARG A 9 -6.58 -17.57 7.53
N GLY A 10 -5.78 -16.54 7.85
CA GLY A 10 -5.05 -15.76 6.82
C GLY A 10 -4.08 -16.63 6.02
N LEU A 11 -3.31 -17.49 6.71
CA LEU A 11 -2.42 -18.44 6.05
C LEU A 11 -3.19 -19.46 5.20
N ALA A 12 -4.30 -19.98 5.69
CA ALA A 12 -5.13 -20.92 4.94
C ALA A 12 -5.69 -20.25 3.67
N ALA A 13 -6.25 -19.05 3.78
CA ALA A 13 -6.76 -18.30 2.63
C ALA A 13 -5.64 -17.98 1.61
N ARG A 14 -4.42 -17.69 2.07
CA ARG A 14 -3.27 -17.48 1.17
C ARG A 14 -2.82 -18.78 0.51
N LEU A 15 -2.83 -19.90 1.24
CA LEU A 15 -2.50 -21.21 0.67
C LEU A 15 -3.51 -21.66 -0.39
N GLU A 16 -4.80 -21.39 -0.17
CA GLU A 16 -5.85 -21.63 -1.17
C GLU A 16 -5.64 -20.83 -2.45
N ARG A 17 -5.00 -19.65 -2.35
CA ARG A 17 -4.64 -18.78 -3.47
C ARG A 17 -3.14 -18.83 -3.81
N ALA A 18 -2.43 -19.92 -3.46
CA ALA A 18 -0.97 -20.00 -3.61
C ALA A 18 -0.49 -19.85 -5.06
N GLU A 19 -1.34 -20.19 -6.03
CA GLU A 19 -1.06 -20.06 -7.46
C GLU A 19 -1.48 -18.69 -8.02
N GLU A 20 -2.19 -17.86 -7.23
CA GLU A 20 -2.58 -16.53 -7.64
C GLU A 20 -1.44 -15.52 -7.41
N PRO A 21 -1.40 -14.45 -8.22
CA PRO A 21 -0.44 -13.37 -8.02
C PRO A 21 -0.52 -12.77 -6.62
N LEU A 22 0.62 -12.35 -6.08
CA LEU A 22 0.70 -11.61 -4.84
C LEU A 22 0.04 -10.23 -5.01
N LEU A 23 -0.94 -9.92 -4.21
CA LEU A 23 -1.64 -8.65 -4.24
C LEU A 23 -1.05 -7.67 -3.22
N VAL A 24 -0.40 -6.64 -3.72
CA VAL A 24 0.20 -5.56 -2.92
C VAL A 24 -0.63 -4.30 -3.05
N VAL A 25 -1.07 -3.71 -1.95
CA VAL A 25 -1.84 -2.45 -1.96
C VAL A 25 -0.99 -1.31 -1.41
N LEU A 26 -0.80 -0.28 -2.24
CA LEU A 26 -0.18 0.99 -1.84
C LEU A 26 -1.24 1.86 -1.18
N ALA A 27 -1.06 2.18 0.09
CA ALA A 27 -1.98 2.99 0.87
C ALA A 27 -1.26 4.13 1.60
N GLY A 28 -2.00 5.13 2.04
CA GLY A 28 -1.46 6.30 2.73
C GLY A 28 -2.27 7.55 2.41
N GLY A 29 -1.96 8.65 3.08
CA GLY A 29 -2.63 9.94 2.90
C GLY A 29 -2.35 10.60 1.56
N THR A 30 -3.09 11.68 1.31
CA THR A 30 -2.92 12.52 0.12
C THR A 30 -1.48 13.04 0.05
N GLY A 31 -0.89 12.92 -1.14
CA GLY A 31 0.48 13.42 -1.39
C GLY A 31 1.59 12.56 -0.78
N ALA A 32 1.31 11.38 -0.24
CA ALA A 32 2.33 10.48 0.30
C ALA A 32 3.24 9.84 -0.77
N GLY A 33 2.91 10.00 -2.06
CA GLY A 33 3.72 9.50 -3.16
C GLY A 33 3.33 8.12 -3.67
N LYS A 34 2.15 7.61 -3.33
CA LYS A 34 1.61 6.32 -3.80
C LYS A 34 1.65 6.18 -5.32
N SER A 35 1.00 7.11 -6.03
CA SER A 35 0.94 7.10 -7.49
C SER A 35 2.32 7.33 -8.14
N THR A 36 3.21 8.07 -7.49
CA THR A 36 4.60 8.22 -7.95
C THR A 36 5.34 6.88 -7.84
N LEU A 37 5.19 6.19 -6.72
CA LEU A 37 5.77 4.85 -6.53
C LEU A 37 5.19 3.86 -7.54
N ALA A 38 3.86 3.87 -7.73
CA ALA A 38 3.18 3.05 -8.71
C ALA A 38 3.72 3.26 -10.14
N ASN A 39 3.86 4.51 -10.55
CA ASN A 39 4.42 4.89 -11.86
C ASN A 39 5.89 4.47 -12.00
N THR A 40 6.68 4.61 -10.94
CA THR A 40 8.09 4.20 -10.93
C THR A 40 8.19 2.68 -11.10
N LEU A 41 7.38 1.90 -10.38
CA LEU A 41 7.34 0.45 -10.49
C LEU A 41 6.89 -0.02 -11.89
N ALA A 42 5.94 0.69 -12.48
CA ALA A 42 5.45 0.40 -13.83
C ALA A 42 6.40 0.84 -14.94
N GLY A 43 7.39 1.68 -14.64
CA GLY A 43 8.29 2.28 -15.61
C GLY A 43 7.60 3.27 -16.58
N ARG A 44 6.38 3.70 -16.28
CA ARG A 44 5.57 4.63 -17.07
C ARG A 44 4.45 5.26 -16.22
N ALA A 45 3.85 6.32 -16.72
CA ALA A 45 2.66 6.91 -16.07
C ALA A 45 1.46 5.97 -16.23
N VAL A 46 0.99 5.40 -15.13
CA VAL A 46 -0.18 4.50 -15.04
C VAL A 46 -1.24 5.01 -14.08
N SER A 47 -0.85 5.86 -13.16
CA SER A 47 -1.72 6.51 -12.20
C SER A 47 -1.52 8.03 -12.27
N ALA A 48 -2.59 8.79 -12.11
CA ALA A 48 -2.52 10.23 -12.16
C ALA A 48 -1.70 10.79 -11.00
N THR A 49 -0.65 11.55 -11.32
CA THR A 49 0.15 12.29 -10.35
C THR A 49 -0.13 13.78 -10.51
N GLY A 50 -0.38 14.51 -9.44
CA GLY A 50 -0.59 15.95 -9.54
C GLY A 50 -0.83 16.65 -8.21
N VAL A 51 -0.59 17.97 -8.22
CA VAL A 51 -0.81 18.84 -7.06
C VAL A 51 -2.29 19.25 -6.90
N ARG A 52 -3.11 19.04 -7.93
CA ARG A 52 -4.55 19.39 -7.90
C ARG A 52 -5.36 18.18 -7.40
N ARG A 53 -6.13 18.39 -6.34
CA ARG A 53 -7.01 17.39 -5.66
C ARG A 53 -8.38 17.29 -6.32
N PRO A 54 -9.04 16.09 -6.33
CA PRO A 54 -8.53 14.78 -6.01
C PRO A 54 -7.75 14.17 -7.20
N THR A 55 -6.65 13.48 -6.96
CA THR A 55 -5.78 12.94 -8.02
C THR A 55 -6.14 11.52 -8.43
N THR A 56 -6.56 10.68 -7.50
CA THR A 56 -6.92 9.29 -7.77
C THR A 56 -8.33 9.03 -7.25
N THR A 57 -9.30 8.91 -8.15
CA THR A 57 -10.72 8.66 -7.82
C THR A 57 -11.09 7.19 -7.92
N ALA A 58 -10.31 6.38 -8.64
CA ALA A 58 -10.48 4.94 -8.77
C ALA A 58 -9.15 4.23 -8.49
N PRO A 59 -9.16 3.03 -7.87
CA PRO A 59 -7.97 2.23 -7.71
C PRO A 59 -7.36 1.87 -9.06
N ALA A 60 -6.02 1.83 -9.17
CA ALA A 60 -5.32 1.41 -10.38
C ALA A 60 -4.48 0.16 -10.09
N ALA A 61 -4.76 -0.95 -10.78
CA ALA A 61 -4.03 -2.21 -10.65
C ALA A 61 -2.97 -2.34 -11.76
N ILE A 62 -1.74 -2.60 -11.35
CA ILE A 62 -0.56 -2.71 -12.20
C ILE A 62 -0.02 -4.12 -12.10
N GLY A 63 0.25 -4.77 -13.22
CA GLY A 63 0.80 -6.11 -13.28
C GLY A 63 1.01 -6.57 -14.70
N ARG A 64 1.50 -7.78 -14.87
CA ARG A 64 1.45 -8.43 -16.21
C ARG A 64 0.00 -8.64 -16.63
N PRO A 65 -0.31 -8.65 -17.92
CA PRO A 65 -1.67 -8.91 -18.41
C PRO A 65 -2.28 -10.18 -17.80
N GLU A 66 -1.50 -11.27 -17.79
CA GLU A 66 -1.93 -12.58 -17.30
C GLU A 66 -2.23 -12.58 -15.79
N ASP A 67 -1.44 -11.83 -15.00
CA ASP A 67 -1.62 -11.72 -13.56
C ASP A 67 -2.83 -10.85 -13.22
N LEU A 68 -3.04 -9.77 -13.96
CA LEU A 68 -4.23 -8.93 -13.83
C LEU A 68 -5.50 -9.72 -14.15
N ASP A 69 -5.51 -10.50 -15.24
CA ASP A 69 -6.65 -11.34 -15.63
C ASP A 69 -6.98 -12.37 -14.53
N ARG A 70 -5.97 -12.97 -13.89
CA ARG A 70 -6.18 -13.92 -12.78
C ARG A 70 -6.81 -13.23 -11.58
N VAL A 71 -6.26 -12.11 -11.12
CA VAL A 71 -6.77 -11.38 -9.95
C VAL A 71 -8.19 -10.85 -10.19
N LEU A 72 -8.49 -10.36 -11.40
CA LEU A 72 -9.83 -9.90 -11.78
C LEU A 72 -10.80 -11.08 -11.92
N GLY A 73 -10.35 -12.18 -12.57
CA GLY A 73 -11.16 -13.38 -12.77
C GLY A 73 -11.52 -14.09 -11.48
N ALA A 74 -10.66 -14.06 -10.47
CA ALA A 74 -10.92 -14.56 -9.13
C ALA A 74 -11.91 -13.70 -8.33
N GLY A 75 -12.33 -12.54 -8.87
CA GLY A 75 -13.27 -11.64 -8.19
C GLY A 75 -12.63 -10.84 -7.04
N VAL A 76 -11.37 -11.07 -6.73
CA VAL A 76 -10.67 -10.47 -5.57
C VAL A 76 -10.75 -8.94 -5.57
N LEU A 77 -10.62 -8.32 -6.74
CA LEU A 77 -10.75 -6.87 -6.89
C LEU A 77 -12.19 -6.42 -7.17
N ALA A 78 -13.05 -7.27 -7.74
CA ALA A 78 -14.42 -6.91 -8.06
C ALA A 78 -15.28 -6.73 -6.79
N ASP A 79 -15.13 -7.61 -5.81
CA ASP A 79 -15.81 -7.50 -4.52
C ASP A 79 -15.15 -6.46 -3.59
N GLY A 80 -13.86 -6.23 -3.78
CA GLY A 80 -13.05 -5.36 -2.92
C GLY A 80 -13.20 -3.87 -3.19
N ALA A 81 -13.33 -3.42 -4.44
CA ALA A 81 -13.18 -2.00 -4.72
C ALA A 81 -14.49 -1.19 -4.66
N GLY A 82 -15.67 -1.79 -4.85
CA GLY A 82 -16.94 -1.06 -4.93
C GLY A 82 -17.00 0.03 -6.00
N ALA A 83 -15.89 0.23 -6.72
CA ALA A 83 -15.68 1.07 -7.87
C ALA A 83 -14.91 0.25 -8.92
N ALA A 84 -15.04 0.61 -10.18
CA ALA A 84 -14.25 -0.03 -11.24
C ALA A 84 -12.75 0.19 -10.97
N VAL A 85 -12.00 -0.90 -10.86
CA VAL A 85 -10.53 -0.85 -10.77
C VAL A 85 -9.99 -0.62 -12.19
N GLU A 86 -9.23 0.46 -12.36
CA GLU A 86 -8.52 0.69 -13.61
C GLU A 86 -7.35 -0.29 -13.73
N THR A 87 -7.16 -0.87 -14.89
CA THR A 87 -6.04 -1.78 -15.14
C THR A 87 -4.95 -1.10 -15.94
N ALA A 88 -3.71 -1.30 -15.53
CA ALA A 88 -2.52 -0.79 -16.21
C ALA A 88 -1.58 -1.96 -16.55
N PRO A 89 -1.86 -2.71 -17.63
CA PRO A 89 -1.04 -3.85 -18.03
C PRO A 89 0.40 -3.40 -18.31
N SER A 90 1.37 -4.07 -17.70
CA SER A 90 2.80 -3.78 -17.83
C SER A 90 3.57 -5.09 -18.10
N PRO A 91 3.85 -5.42 -19.36
CA PRO A 91 4.47 -6.72 -19.72
C PRO A 91 5.84 -6.96 -19.07
N GLY A 92 6.58 -5.90 -18.73
CA GLY A 92 7.86 -5.98 -18.03
C GLY A 92 7.76 -6.07 -16.51
N PHE A 93 6.55 -6.09 -15.96
CA PHE A 93 6.34 -6.17 -14.51
C PHE A 93 6.76 -7.56 -13.98
N PRO A 94 7.16 -7.67 -12.70
CA PRO A 94 7.49 -8.97 -12.11
C PRO A 94 6.31 -9.95 -12.21
N GLU A 95 6.63 -11.19 -12.58
CA GLU A 95 5.64 -12.27 -12.66
C GLU A 95 5.09 -12.62 -11.29
N GLY A 96 3.80 -12.92 -11.22
CA GLY A 96 3.13 -13.26 -9.98
C GLY A 96 2.95 -12.09 -9.01
N LEU A 97 3.02 -10.85 -9.50
CA LEU A 97 2.83 -9.65 -8.68
C LEU A 97 1.81 -8.70 -9.31
N VAL A 98 0.84 -8.28 -8.50
CA VAL A 98 -0.08 -7.18 -8.82
C VAL A 98 0.01 -6.12 -7.74
N VAL A 99 0.25 -4.88 -8.16
CA VAL A 99 0.30 -3.71 -7.27
C VAL A 99 -0.92 -2.83 -7.52
N VAL A 100 -1.64 -2.47 -6.47
CA VAL A 100 -2.81 -1.58 -6.56
C VAL A 100 -2.48 -0.24 -5.91
N ASP A 101 -2.55 0.83 -6.69
CA ASP A 101 -2.55 2.21 -6.17
C ASP A 101 -3.95 2.54 -5.64
N ALA A 102 -4.10 2.57 -4.33
CA ALA A 102 -5.37 2.83 -3.68
C ALA A 102 -5.66 4.33 -3.57
N PRO A 103 -6.94 4.74 -3.55
CA PRO A 103 -7.33 6.11 -3.23
C PRO A 103 -6.80 6.57 -1.88
N ASP A 104 -6.74 7.88 -1.68
CA ASP A 104 -6.25 8.50 -0.45
C ASP A 104 -7.15 8.15 0.74
N VAL A 105 -6.56 7.69 1.84
CA VAL A 105 -7.29 7.31 3.07
C VAL A 105 -7.87 8.52 3.83
N ASP A 106 -7.33 9.71 3.62
CA ASP A 106 -7.78 10.99 4.15
C ASP A 106 -8.74 11.72 3.21
N SER A 107 -9.18 11.05 2.11
CA SER A 107 -10.19 11.62 1.21
C SER A 107 -11.47 11.95 1.95
N VAL A 108 -12.04 13.11 1.63
CA VAL A 108 -13.37 13.51 2.12
C VAL A 108 -14.50 12.66 1.54
N GLU A 109 -14.24 11.99 0.42
CA GLU A 109 -15.19 11.09 -0.22
C GLU A 109 -15.25 9.74 0.50
N THR A 110 -16.40 9.43 1.07
CA THR A 110 -16.64 8.18 1.81
C THR A 110 -16.43 6.94 0.93
N ALA A 111 -16.74 7.04 -0.36
CA ALA A 111 -16.54 5.97 -1.33
C ALA A 111 -15.06 5.58 -1.49
N ASN A 112 -14.17 6.57 -1.54
CA ASN A 112 -12.72 6.34 -1.67
C ASN A 112 -12.16 5.62 -0.44
N ARG A 113 -12.56 6.03 0.77
CA ARG A 113 -12.17 5.35 2.00
C ARG A 113 -12.69 3.91 2.04
N ALA A 114 -13.96 3.70 1.70
CA ALA A 114 -14.54 2.37 1.66
C ALA A 114 -13.86 1.46 0.61
N ALA A 115 -13.44 2.00 -0.53
CA ALA A 115 -12.67 1.27 -1.53
C ALA A 115 -11.30 0.86 -0.98
N THR A 116 -10.56 1.79 -0.36
CA THR A 116 -9.27 1.50 0.24
C THR A 116 -9.38 0.46 1.36
N GLU A 117 -10.38 0.57 2.25
CA GLU A 117 -10.59 -0.40 3.32
C GLU A 117 -10.83 -1.81 2.78
N ARG A 118 -11.64 -1.94 1.73
CA ARG A 118 -11.89 -3.23 1.09
C ARG A 118 -10.67 -3.81 0.40
N LEU A 119 -9.89 -2.96 -0.30
CA LEU A 119 -8.62 -3.38 -0.90
C LEU A 119 -7.65 -3.90 0.16
N LEU A 120 -7.57 -3.24 1.31
CA LEU A 120 -6.72 -3.67 2.40
C LEU A 120 -7.17 -4.99 3.05
N GLU A 121 -8.46 -5.34 2.98
CA GLU A 121 -8.97 -6.62 3.48
C GLU A 121 -8.56 -7.81 2.61
N VAL A 122 -8.36 -7.60 1.31
CA VAL A 122 -7.98 -8.65 0.36
C VAL A 122 -6.49 -8.66 0.02
N ALA A 123 -5.75 -7.63 0.41
CA ALA A 123 -4.32 -7.51 0.15
C ALA A 123 -3.50 -8.58 0.88
N ASP A 124 -2.54 -9.16 0.18
CA ASP A 124 -1.52 -10.02 0.78
C ASP A 124 -0.47 -9.19 1.55
N VAL A 125 -0.16 -7.99 1.03
CA VAL A 125 0.81 -7.07 1.64
C VAL A 125 0.27 -5.64 1.57
N TRP A 126 0.34 -4.93 2.71
CA TRP A 126 0.10 -3.50 2.79
C TRP A 126 1.41 -2.75 2.65
N VAL A 127 1.52 -1.86 1.67
CA VAL A 127 2.61 -0.89 1.60
C VAL A 127 2.06 0.47 2.02
N TRP A 128 2.38 0.88 3.24
CA TRP A 128 1.85 2.10 3.85
C TRP A 128 2.86 3.24 3.71
N LEU A 129 2.53 4.26 2.91
CA LEU A 129 3.38 5.42 2.69
C LEU A 129 3.05 6.53 3.68
N VAL A 130 4.07 7.02 4.36
CA VAL A 130 4.02 8.19 5.25
C VAL A 130 5.06 9.23 4.82
N THR A 131 4.83 10.48 5.16
CA THR A 131 5.78 11.59 4.96
C THR A 131 6.20 12.18 6.30
N PRO A 132 7.24 13.03 6.36
CA PRO A 132 7.58 13.76 7.59
C PRO A 132 6.41 14.52 8.22
N ARG A 133 5.41 14.88 7.42
CA ARG A 133 4.22 15.60 7.90
C ARG A 133 3.13 14.69 8.45
N THR A 134 3.05 13.43 7.97
CA THR A 134 1.90 12.56 8.19
C THR A 134 2.24 11.27 8.94
N TYR A 135 3.52 10.99 9.23
CA TYR A 135 3.93 9.74 9.87
C TYR A 135 3.32 9.51 11.25
N ALA A 136 2.90 10.59 11.93
CA ALA A 136 2.29 10.55 13.25
C ALA A 136 0.80 10.90 13.24
N ASP A 137 0.17 11.05 12.08
CA ASP A 137 -1.24 11.38 11.97
C ASP A 137 -2.11 10.25 12.52
N GLU A 138 -3.06 10.60 13.39
CA GLU A 138 -3.93 9.63 14.06
C GLU A 138 -4.76 8.81 13.07
N ALA A 139 -5.21 9.40 11.95
CA ALA A 139 -5.93 8.68 10.91
C ALA A 139 -5.08 7.57 10.31
N GLY A 140 -3.83 7.84 9.94
CA GLY A 140 -2.89 6.84 9.44
C GLY A 140 -2.55 5.77 10.48
N MET A 141 -2.29 6.19 11.72
CA MET A 141 -2.01 5.27 12.83
C MET A 141 -3.19 4.34 13.15
N ALA A 142 -4.43 4.77 12.92
CA ALA A 142 -5.61 3.91 13.09
C ALA A 142 -5.60 2.73 12.10
N TYR A 143 -5.22 2.97 10.83
CA TYR A 143 -5.05 1.89 9.84
C TYR A 143 -3.90 0.96 10.20
N LEU A 144 -2.77 1.50 10.65
CA LEU A 144 -1.63 0.69 11.07
C LEU A 144 -1.99 -0.18 12.29
N ARG A 145 -2.71 0.35 13.28
CA ARG A 145 -3.26 -0.47 14.39
C ARG A 145 -4.17 -1.59 13.88
N ARG A 146 -5.02 -1.28 12.89
CA ARG A 146 -5.88 -2.31 12.26
C ARG A 146 -5.04 -3.38 11.55
N ALA A 147 -4.00 -2.99 10.80
CA ALA A 147 -3.08 -3.93 10.17
C ALA A 147 -2.44 -4.87 11.19
N ALA A 148 -1.94 -4.33 12.31
CA ALA A 148 -1.37 -5.13 13.40
C ALA A 148 -2.39 -6.08 14.04
N GLN A 149 -3.65 -5.63 14.23
CA GLN A 149 -4.74 -6.47 14.75
C GLN A 149 -5.11 -7.62 13.81
N LEU A 150 -4.99 -7.40 12.51
CA LEU A 150 -5.24 -8.41 11.48
C LEU A 150 -4.02 -9.31 11.23
N ASP A 151 -2.87 -9.01 11.83
CA ASP A 151 -1.57 -9.64 11.55
C ASP A 151 -1.21 -9.54 10.05
N ALA A 152 -1.60 -8.42 9.40
CA ALA A 152 -1.36 -8.18 7.99
C ALA A 152 0.12 -7.94 7.73
N ALA A 153 0.66 -8.57 6.68
CA ALA A 153 2.01 -8.26 6.23
C ALA A 153 2.08 -6.78 5.81
N THR A 154 2.94 -6.03 6.48
CA THR A 154 2.97 -4.58 6.33
C THR A 154 4.39 -4.10 6.06
N VAL A 155 4.53 -3.27 5.04
CA VAL A 155 5.73 -2.49 4.75
C VAL A 155 5.39 -1.02 4.97
N VAL A 156 6.13 -0.34 5.83
CA VAL A 156 5.96 1.10 6.04
C VAL A 156 7.09 1.85 5.34
N VAL A 157 6.73 2.82 4.53
CA VAL A 157 7.69 3.58 3.71
C VAL A 157 7.62 5.06 4.10
N LEU A 158 8.70 5.57 4.69
CA LEU A 158 8.89 7.01 4.87
C LEU A 158 9.37 7.61 3.55
N SER A 159 8.47 8.34 2.90
CA SER A 159 8.71 8.99 1.61
C SER A 159 8.92 10.49 1.79
N GLN A 160 9.54 11.14 0.79
CA GLN A 160 9.75 12.59 0.75
C GLN A 160 10.52 13.14 1.95
N ALA A 161 11.33 12.32 2.60
CA ALA A 161 12.20 12.72 3.69
C ALA A 161 13.63 12.93 3.17
N SER A 162 14.28 14.00 3.60
CA SER A 162 15.73 14.12 3.49
C SER A 162 16.43 13.11 4.40
N ALA A 163 17.71 12.86 4.19
CA ALA A 163 18.47 11.96 5.05
C ALA A 163 18.44 12.39 6.53
N ALA A 164 18.56 13.70 6.79
CA ALA A 164 18.52 14.25 8.15
C ALA A 164 17.14 14.06 8.81
N GLU A 165 16.05 14.33 8.08
CA GLU A 165 14.69 14.08 8.56
C GLU A 165 14.44 12.58 8.82
N ALA A 166 14.96 11.72 7.96
CA ALA A 166 14.83 10.27 8.15
C ALA A 166 15.55 9.79 9.42
N GLU A 167 16.77 10.29 9.68
CA GLU A 167 17.52 9.98 10.91
C GLU A 167 16.75 10.39 12.19
N GLU A 168 16.04 11.52 12.14
CA GLU A 168 15.23 12.01 13.26
C GLU A 168 13.91 11.24 13.40
N ILE A 169 13.21 10.99 12.29
CA ILE A 169 11.85 10.43 12.29
C ILE A 169 11.84 8.92 12.52
N LEU A 170 12.79 8.18 11.95
CA LEU A 170 12.76 6.71 12.00
C LEU A 170 12.72 6.12 13.42
N PRO A 171 13.47 6.64 14.42
CA PRO A 171 13.38 6.16 15.79
C PRO A 171 11.98 6.35 16.39
N ASP A 172 11.38 7.53 16.21
CA ASP A 172 10.03 7.83 16.71
C ASP A 172 8.95 7.00 16.01
N LEU A 173 9.05 6.88 14.68
CA LEU A 173 8.13 6.03 13.90
C LEU A 173 8.21 4.55 14.33
N ARG A 174 9.38 4.03 14.66
CA ARG A 174 9.53 2.67 15.22
C ARG A 174 8.79 2.51 16.55
N VAL A 175 8.90 3.49 17.44
CA VAL A 175 8.18 3.48 18.72
C VAL A 175 6.67 3.49 18.48
N LYS A 176 6.18 4.39 17.62
CA LYS A 176 4.76 4.48 17.29
C LYS A 176 4.20 3.20 16.66
N LEU A 177 4.96 2.56 15.78
CA LEU A 177 4.58 1.27 15.20
C LEU A 177 4.54 0.17 16.24
N ALA A 178 5.51 0.13 17.17
CA ALA A 178 5.50 -0.83 18.27
C ALA A 178 4.29 -0.62 19.18
N ASP A 179 3.97 0.63 19.53
CA ASP A 179 2.79 1.00 20.32
C ASP A 179 1.47 0.65 19.60
N ALA A 180 1.48 0.72 18.27
CA ALA A 180 0.37 0.28 17.43
C ALA A 180 0.24 -1.26 17.33
N GLY A 181 1.18 -2.01 17.91
CA GLY A 181 1.15 -3.47 17.95
C GLY A 181 1.96 -4.15 16.85
N HIS A 182 2.74 -3.39 16.06
CA HIS A 182 3.62 -3.96 15.05
C HIS A 182 4.90 -4.54 15.66
N ARG A 183 5.30 -5.70 15.15
CA ARG A 183 6.62 -6.26 15.41
C ARG A 183 7.54 -5.86 14.27
N ILE A 184 8.51 -4.97 14.53
CA ILE A 184 9.42 -4.45 13.51
C ILE A 184 10.58 -5.42 13.31
N GLY A 185 10.82 -5.83 12.06
CA GLY A 185 11.93 -6.71 11.64
C GLY A 185 11.48 -7.82 10.70
N ALA A 186 12.44 -8.61 10.23
CA ALA A 186 12.37 -9.55 9.11
C ALA A 186 11.33 -10.67 9.24
N GLN A 187 10.15 -10.48 9.67
CA GLN A 187 9.00 -11.43 9.61
C GLN A 187 7.68 -10.76 10.02
N ALA A 188 7.63 -9.42 10.09
CA ALA A 188 6.45 -8.72 10.56
C ALA A 188 6.22 -7.42 9.79
N THR A 189 6.78 -6.30 10.28
CA THR A 189 6.67 -5.00 9.62
C THR A 189 8.06 -4.53 9.22
N GLU A 190 8.25 -4.27 7.93
CA GLU A 190 9.49 -3.70 7.41
C GLU A 190 9.35 -2.19 7.27
N LEU A 191 10.43 -1.47 7.54
CA LEU A 191 10.47 -0.02 7.50
C LEU A 191 11.56 0.43 6.52
N TYR A 192 11.16 1.16 5.50
CA TYR A 192 12.05 1.70 4.46
C TYR A 192 11.95 3.22 4.38
N THR A 193 12.98 3.82 3.77
CA THR A 193 12.96 5.22 3.36
C THR A 193 13.09 5.30 1.84
N LEU A 194 12.27 6.16 1.23
CA LEU A 194 12.49 6.62 -0.13
C LEU A 194 13.03 8.04 -0.05
N ALA A 195 14.30 8.21 -0.36
CA ALA A 195 14.93 9.52 -0.43
C ALA A 195 14.21 10.40 -1.46
N GLN A 196 14.02 11.67 -1.13
CA GLN A 196 13.59 12.65 -2.11
C GLN A 196 14.68 12.75 -3.18
N ALA A 197 14.31 12.54 -4.45
CA ALA A 197 15.26 12.75 -5.54
C ALA A 197 15.81 14.17 -5.47
N ASP A 198 17.14 14.32 -5.47
CA ASP A 198 17.76 15.65 -5.52
C ASP A 198 17.42 16.27 -6.89
N PRO A 199 16.66 17.37 -6.95
CA PRO A 199 16.25 17.96 -8.21
C PRO A 199 17.43 18.45 -9.08
N ARG A 200 18.66 18.36 -8.57
CA ARG A 200 19.89 18.70 -9.30
C ARG A 200 20.46 17.56 -10.15
N HIS A 201 19.91 16.38 -10.09
CA HIS A 201 20.33 15.22 -10.89
C HIS A 201 19.44 14.94 -12.12
N GLU A 202 18.45 15.79 -12.39
CA GLU A 202 17.59 15.71 -13.59
C GLU A 202 18.03 16.68 -14.70
N GLN A 203 19.33 16.86 -14.92
CA GLN A 203 19.89 17.61 -16.08
C GLN A 203 20.74 16.71 -16.96
#